data_784a38c5a90ef34733f4b070338073c9
#
_entry.id   784a38c5a90ef34733f4b070338073c9
#
_cell.length_a   1.000
_cell.length_b   1.000
_cell.length_c   1.000
_cell.angle_alpha   90.00
_cell.angle_beta   90.00
_cell.angle_gamma   90.00
#
_symmetry.space_group_name_H-M   'P 1'
#
loop_
_entity.id
_entity.type
_entity.pdbx_description
1 polymer ?
#
loop_
_entity_poly.entity_id
_entity_poly.type
_entity_poly.pdbx_seq_one_letter_code
_entity_poly.pdbx_strand_id
1 'polypeptide(L)'
;MLSFLYFLIFLTPLCVFPGFWWLICSLLFFISFIYFFSFPYFFCWGGLGYIFGCDLISYGLVLLSLWICVLMILASESVFRVGYFSGFFTFVVIGLTIMLYCTFSSISLLSFYIFFESSLIPTLFLILGWGYQPERVQAGIYLLFYTLLASLPLLVGILFIYNSLGSLCLFLLGGGDSLVGGLFYVCMVFAFLVSMPMFMVHLWLPSAHVEAPVAGSMILAGVLLKLGGYGLLRVFPVLFSFGFSFGIVWVALSLVGGLFVSLFCMRQTDLKSLIAYSSVAHMSMVIGGIMTLNYWGVCSSFALMVAHGLCSSGLFCLSNISYERFGSRSLLVNKGLINLMPSMAMWWFLLSACNMAAPPSLNLLGEIGLLSSLVSWSWCLMFVLIFLSFFSAAYTLYMYSYSQHGSIYSGVYSCSLGYVREFLLLFLHWFPLNLIILKVDVTVFWV
;
A
#
# COMPACT_ATOMS: atom_id res chain seq x y z
N MET A 1 -22.35 -4.39 5.81
CA MET A 1 -21.05 -4.14 6.43
C MET A 1 -20.84 -4.86 7.76
N LEU A 2 -21.75 -4.75 8.73
CA LEU A 2 -21.60 -5.37 10.05
C LEU A 2 -21.43 -6.90 10.00
N SER A 3 -22.10 -7.61 9.10
CA SER A 3 -21.98 -9.06 8.96
C SER A 3 -20.54 -9.52 8.67
N PHE A 4 -19.84 -8.83 7.79
CA PHE A 4 -18.43 -9.15 7.49
C PHE A 4 -17.51 -8.86 8.67
N LEU A 5 -17.76 -7.79 9.42
CA LEU A 5 -17.02 -7.48 10.63
C LEU A 5 -17.22 -8.59 11.69
N TYR A 6 -18.44 -9.06 11.89
CA TYR A 6 -18.69 -10.19 12.79
C TYR A 6 -17.97 -11.46 12.33
N PHE A 7 -17.96 -11.78 11.02
CA PHE A 7 -17.19 -12.91 10.52
C PHE A 7 -15.70 -12.80 10.84
N LEU A 8 -15.12 -11.63 10.69
CA LEU A 8 -13.70 -11.40 11.03
C LEU A 8 -13.45 -11.54 12.54
N ILE A 9 -14.35 -11.03 13.38
CA ILE A 9 -14.25 -11.18 14.84
C ILE A 9 -14.36 -12.64 15.25
N PHE A 10 -15.28 -13.40 14.67
CA PHE A 10 -15.43 -14.83 14.97
C PHE A 10 -14.26 -15.70 14.50
N LEU A 11 -13.37 -15.19 13.65
CA LEU A 11 -12.12 -15.89 13.31
C LEU A 11 -11.06 -15.78 14.43
N THR A 12 -11.13 -14.78 15.30
CA THR A 12 -10.10 -14.55 16.32
C THR A 12 -9.92 -15.70 17.31
N PRO A 13 -10.96 -16.42 17.81
CA PRO A 13 -10.79 -17.55 18.70
C PRO A 13 -10.04 -18.73 18.07
N LEU A 14 -10.13 -18.90 16.74
CA LEU A 14 -9.42 -19.97 16.03
C LEU A 14 -7.90 -19.81 16.09
N CYS A 15 -7.40 -18.59 16.30
CA CYS A 15 -5.96 -18.32 16.39
C CYS A 15 -5.30 -18.94 17.63
N VAL A 16 -6.07 -19.26 18.66
CA VAL A 16 -5.56 -19.90 19.88
C VAL A 16 -5.02 -21.30 19.59
N PHE A 17 -5.55 -21.95 18.56
CA PHE A 17 -5.17 -23.30 18.17
C PHE A 17 -4.13 -23.27 17.03
N PRO A 18 -2.88 -23.62 17.26
CA PRO A 18 -1.81 -23.51 16.26
C PRO A 18 -2.02 -24.37 15.01
N GLY A 19 -2.80 -25.47 15.12
CA GLY A 19 -3.12 -26.36 13.99
C GLY A 19 -4.07 -25.77 12.95
N PHE A 20 -4.74 -24.65 13.24
CA PHE A 20 -5.76 -24.07 12.37
C PHE A 20 -5.24 -23.03 11.38
N TRP A 21 -3.95 -22.93 11.19
CA TRP A 21 -3.31 -21.98 10.26
C TRP A 21 -3.92 -21.98 8.86
N TRP A 22 -4.00 -23.15 8.24
CA TRP A 22 -4.55 -23.30 6.88
C TRP A 22 -6.07 -23.12 6.84
N LEU A 23 -6.77 -23.48 7.90
CA LEU A 23 -8.20 -23.25 8.02
C LEU A 23 -8.51 -21.75 8.10
N ILE A 24 -7.76 -20.99 8.88
CA ILE A 24 -7.89 -19.52 8.93
C ILE A 24 -7.62 -18.91 7.56
N CYS A 25 -6.58 -19.36 6.86
CA CYS A 25 -6.27 -18.91 5.52
C CYS A 25 -7.42 -19.16 4.54
N SER A 26 -7.99 -20.36 4.53
CA SER A 26 -9.13 -20.72 3.66
C SER A 26 -10.41 -19.96 3.99
N LEU A 27 -10.71 -19.73 5.27
CA LEU A 27 -11.87 -18.94 5.68
C LEU A 27 -11.73 -17.46 5.28
N LEU A 28 -10.54 -16.87 5.39
CA LEU A 28 -10.30 -15.52 4.92
C LEU A 28 -10.43 -15.41 3.39
N PHE A 29 -9.96 -16.40 2.62
CA PHE A 29 -10.24 -16.46 1.17
C PHE A 29 -11.75 -16.50 0.89
N PHE A 30 -12.47 -17.29 1.61
CA PHE A 30 -13.91 -17.39 1.46
C PHE A 30 -14.62 -16.07 1.76
N ILE A 31 -14.22 -15.38 2.83
CA ILE A 31 -14.75 -14.05 3.17
C ILE A 31 -14.42 -13.02 2.07
N SER A 32 -13.19 -12.99 1.55
CA SER A 32 -12.81 -12.07 0.48
C SER A 32 -13.62 -12.33 -0.80
N PHE A 33 -13.91 -13.58 -1.10
CA PHE A 33 -14.71 -13.97 -2.24
C PHE A 33 -16.19 -13.59 -2.07
N ILE A 34 -16.79 -13.84 -0.90
CA ILE A 34 -18.17 -13.39 -0.62
C ILE A 34 -18.25 -11.87 -0.68
N TYR A 35 -17.26 -11.15 -0.15
CA TYR A 35 -17.22 -9.68 -0.20
C TYR A 35 -17.19 -9.18 -1.63
N PHE A 36 -16.42 -9.81 -2.52
CA PHE A 36 -16.37 -9.48 -3.94
C PHE A 36 -17.74 -9.54 -4.64
N PHE A 37 -18.60 -10.50 -4.29
CA PHE A 37 -19.93 -10.64 -4.86
C PHE A 37 -21.03 -9.85 -4.15
N SER A 38 -20.82 -9.42 -2.90
CA SER A 38 -21.89 -8.85 -2.07
C SER A 38 -22.20 -7.39 -2.39
N PHE A 39 -21.27 -6.65 -2.96
CA PHE A 39 -21.42 -5.21 -3.21
C PHE A 39 -21.25 -4.88 -4.68
N PRO A 40 -22.32 -5.03 -5.49
CA PRO A 40 -22.28 -4.55 -6.86
C PRO A 40 -22.41 -3.02 -6.89
N TYR A 41 -21.32 -2.32 -7.23
CA TYR A 41 -21.27 -0.95 -7.77
C TYR A 41 -22.18 0.10 -7.10
N PHE A 42 -21.99 0.39 -5.83
CA PHE A 42 -22.63 1.55 -5.22
C PHE A 42 -21.80 2.82 -5.53
N PHE A 43 -22.30 3.68 -6.40
CA PHE A 43 -21.76 5.04 -6.59
C PHE A 43 -22.00 5.90 -5.34
N CYS A 44 -23.06 5.63 -4.59
CA CYS A 44 -23.39 6.27 -3.33
C CYS A 44 -23.06 5.39 -2.13
N TRP A 45 -23.05 5.96 -0.94
CA TRP A 45 -22.89 5.22 0.31
C TRP A 45 -23.98 4.17 0.46
N GLY A 46 -23.59 2.91 0.48
CA GLY A 46 -24.48 1.77 0.66
C GLY A 46 -24.08 0.92 1.86
N GLY A 47 -24.94 -0.07 2.18
CA GLY A 47 -24.66 -1.01 3.29
C GLY A 47 -24.52 -0.33 4.64
N LEU A 48 -25.23 0.79 4.87
CA LEU A 48 -25.14 1.56 6.11
C LEU A 48 -25.49 0.73 7.33
N GLY A 49 -24.62 0.77 8.33
CA GLY A 49 -24.82 0.09 9.60
C GLY A 49 -24.13 0.83 10.73
N TYR A 50 -24.86 1.57 11.58
CA TYR A 50 -24.35 2.43 12.64
C TYR A 50 -23.27 3.41 12.14
N ILE A 51 -21.99 3.11 12.40
CA ILE A 51 -20.84 3.94 12.04
C ILE A 51 -20.12 3.46 10.76
N PHE A 52 -20.61 2.39 10.13
CA PHE A 52 -19.99 1.78 8.96
C PHE A 52 -20.86 1.93 7.72
N GLY A 53 -20.22 2.23 6.60
CA GLY A 53 -20.82 2.28 5.28
C GLY A 53 -19.78 1.92 4.21
N CYS A 54 -20.21 1.78 2.99
CA CYS A 54 -19.37 1.44 1.86
C CYS A 54 -19.76 2.26 0.64
N ASP A 55 -18.79 2.87 0.03
CA ASP A 55 -18.87 3.43 -1.32
C ASP A 55 -17.82 2.72 -2.21
N LEU A 56 -17.71 3.09 -3.47
CA LEU A 56 -16.87 2.38 -4.41
C LEU A 56 -15.37 2.44 -4.05
N ILE A 57 -14.88 3.58 -3.52
CA ILE A 57 -13.50 3.69 -3.05
C ILE A 57 -13.25 2.76 -1.86
N SER A 58 -14.13 2.83 -0.86
CA SER A 58 -14.03 1.98 0.33
C SER A 58 -14.14 0.50 -0.04
N TYR A 59 -15.03 0.14 -0.95
CA TYR A 59 -15.16 -1.23 -1.45
C TYR A 59 -13.85 -1.75 -2.05
N GLY A 60 -13.23 -1.00 -2.95
CA GLY A 60 -11.99 -1.43 -3.59
C GLY A 60 -10.83 -1.58 -2.61
N LEU A 61 -10.70 -0.67 -1.61
CA LEU A 61 -9.63 -0.74 -0.61
C LEU A 61 -9.88 -1.82 0.47
N VAL A 62 -11.13 -2.06 0.85
CA VAL A 62 -11.47 -3.19 1.74
C VAL A 62 -11.16 -4.51 1.05
N LEU A 63 -11.56 -4.67 -0.20
CA LEU A 63 -11.28 -5.88 -0.97
C LEU A 63 -9.76 -6.11 -1.09
N LEU A 64 -8.99 -5.05 -1.40
CA LEU A 64 -7.54 -5.10 -1.44
C LEU A 64 -6.96 -5.51 -0.08
N SER A 65 -7.44 -4.94 1.03
CA SER A 65 -6.95 -5.26 2.37
C SER A 65 -7.22 -6.71 2.77
N LEU A 66 -8.43 -7.21 2.53
CA LEU A 66 -8.78 -8.61 2.77
C LEU A 66 -7.90 -9.55 1.95
N TRP A 67 -7.73 -9.26 0.65
CA TRP A 67 -6.94 -10.07 -0.26
C TRP A 67 -5.47 -10.14 0.16
N ILE A 68 -4.84 -8.99 0.45
CA ILE A 68 -3.43 -8.96 0.87
C ILE A 68 -3.24 -9.66 2.21
N CYS A 69 -4.15 -9.52 3.18
CA CYS A 69 -4.03 -10.19 4.47
C CYS A 69 -4.08 -11.71 4.36
N VAL A 70 -4.87 -12.25 3.43
CA VAL A 70 -4.84 -13.69 3.13
C VAL A 70 -3.49 -14.11 2.55
N LEU A 71 -2.97 -13.34 1.60
CA LEU A 71 -1.67 -13.60 0.97
C LEU A 71 -0.51 -13.49 1.97
N MET A 72 -0.64 -12.64 3.01
CA MET A 72 0.34 -12.56 4.11
C MET A 72 0.44 -13.88 4.88
N ILE A 73 -0.67 -14.52 5.21
CA ILE A 73 -0.68 -15.82 5.90
C ILE A 73 -0.06 -16.88 4.99
N LEU A 74 -0.41 -16.87 3.70
CA LEU A 74 0.14 -17.79 2.71
C LEU A 74 1.66 -17.62 2.53
N ALA A 75 2.17 -16.37 2.57
CA ALA A 75 3.57 -16.04 2.41
C ALA A 75 4.43 -16.40 3.62
N SER A 76 3.85 -16.41 4.82
CA SER A 76 4.57 -16.56 6.10
C SER A 76 4.61 -18.00 6.63
N GLU A 77 4.69 -19.00 5.74
CA GLU A 77 4.80 -20.41 6.13
C GLU A 77 6.05 -20.70 6.97
N SER A 78 7.12 -19.95 6.80
CA SER A 78 8.34 -20.07 7.61
C SER A 78 8.06 -19.89 9.12
N VAL A 79 7.16 -18.96 9.48
CA VAL A 79 6.74 -18.74 10.87
C VAL A 79 5.97 -19.97 11.40
N PHE A 80 5.11 -20.55 10.57
CA PHE A 80 4.35 -21.75 10.92
C PHE A 80 5.26 -22.96 11.11
N ARG A 81 6.22 -23.19 10.19
CA ARG A 81 7.16 -24.33 10.25
C ARG A 81 8.09 -24.27 11.48
N VAL A 82 8.57 -23.08 11.82
CA VAL A 82 9.43 -22.86 13.00
C VAL A 82 8.60 -22.96 14.29
N GLY A 83 7.29 -22.69 14.23
CA GLY A 83 6.41 -22.72 15.39
C GLY A 83 6.57 -21.54 16.37
N TYR A 84 7.34 -20.51 16.00
CA TYR A 84 7.60 -19.35 16.85
C TYR A 84 6.35 -18.46 16.97
N PHE A 85 5.57 -18.67 18.04
CA PHE A 85 4.32 -17.95 18.33
C PHE A 85 3.36 -17.84 17.13
N SER A 86 3.18 -18.95 16.38
CA SER A 86 2.39 -18.97 15.14
C SER A 86 0.92 -18.55 15.36
N GLY A 87 0.30 -18.96 16.48
CA GLY A 87 -1.07 -18.55 16.81
C GLY A 87 -1.17 -17.06 17.12
N PHE A 88 -0.18 -16.48 17.82
CA PHE A 88 -0.16 -15.03 18.06
C PHE A 88 0.10 -14.24 16.77
N PHE A 89 0.90 -14.76 15.85
CA PHE A 89 1.08 -14.17 14.53
C PHE A 89 -0.24 -14.06 13.76
N THR A 90 -1.00 -15.15 13.66
CA THR A 90 -2.31 -15.13 12.97
C THR A 90 -3.31 -14.23 13.68
N PHE A 91 -3.29 -14.17 15.00
CA PHE A 91 -4.12 -13.24 15.77
C PHE A 91 -3.80 -11.78 15.44
N VAL A 92 -2.51 -11.39 15.38
CA VAL A 92 -2.09 -10.04 15.00
C VAL A 92 -2.50 -9.71 13.56
N VAL A 93 -2.37 -10.65 12.62
CA VAL A 93 -2.80 -10.46 11.23
C VAL A 93 -4.32 -10.25 11.15
N ILE A 94 -5.13 -11.07 11.84
CA ILE A 94 -6.59 -10.88 11.86
C ILE A 94 -6.97 -9.57 12.57
N GLY A 95 -6.33 -9.23 13.67
CA GLY A 95 -6.54 -7.94 14.34
C GLY A 95 -6.28 -6.76 13.39
N LEU A 96 -5.21 -6.85 12.60
CA LEU A 96 -4.89 -5.86 11.59
C LEU A 96 -5.95 -5.81 10.47
N THR A 97 -6.45 -6.95 9.99
CA THR A 97 -7.55 -6.97 9.01
C THR A 97 -8.81 -6.30 9.52
N ILE A 98 -9.16 -6.52 10.79
CA ILE A 98 -10.32 -5.89 11.43
C ILE A 98 -10.14 -4.37 11.48
N MET A 99 -8.97 -3.89 11.93
CA MET A 99 -8.70 -2.45 12.00
C MET A 99 -8.76 -1.79 10.61
N LEU A 100 -8.16 -2.40 9.59
CA LEU A 100 -8.21 -1.91 8.22
C LEU A 100 -9.61 -1.93 7.62
N TYR A 101 -10.38 -2.98 7.91
CA TYR A 101 -11.78 -3.04 7.53
C TYR A 101 -12.57 -1.87 8.13
N CYS A 102 -12.41 -1.62 9.43
CA CYS A 102 -13.07 -0.53 10.14
C CYS A 102 -12.63 0.85 9.63
N THR A 103 -11.34 1.05 9.29
CA THR A 103 -10.86 2.34 8.74
C THR A 103 -11.53 2.68 7.43
N PHE A 104 -11.53 1.75 6.46
CA PHE A 104 -12.10 2.02 5.13
C PHE A 104 -13.63 2.06 5.12
N SER A 105 -14.29 1.41 6.06
CA SER A 105 -15.76 1.40 6.15
C SER A 105 -16.34 2.49 7.06
N SER A 106 -15.52 3.26 7.77
CA SER A 106 -15.99 4.31 8.68
C SER A 106 -16.69 5.47 7.96
N ILE A 107 -17.84 5.92 8.49
CA ILE A 107 -18.62 7.04 7.96
C ILE A 107 -18.21 8.37 8.59
N SER A 108 -17.71 8.37 9.83
CA SER A 108 -17.31 9.59 10.51
C SER A 108 -15.78 9.78 10.49
N LEU A 109 -15.32 11.04 10.38
CA LEU A 109 -13.90 11.39 10.44
C LEU A 109 -13.22 10.94 11.75
N LEU A 110 -13.93 11.02 12.87
CA LEU A 110 -13.38 10.61 14.16
C LEU A 110 -13.18 9.10 14.23
N SER A 111 -14.17 8.30 13.77
CA SER A 111 -14.01 6.85 13.72
C SER A 111 -12.91 6.44 12.76
N PHE A 112 -12.80 7.10 11.60
CA PHE A 112 -11.69 6.90 10.68
C PHE A 112 -10.35 7.13 11.37
N TYR A 113 -10.18 8.26 12.09
CA TYR A 113 -8.95 8.59 12.81
C TYR A 113 -8.58 7.52 13.84
N ILE A 114 -9.55 7.10 14.68
CA ILE A 114 -9.31 6.10 15.73
C ILE A 114 -8.83 4.77 15.12
N PHE A 115 -9.48 4.28 14.08
CA PHE A 115 -9.09 3.04 13.44
C PHE A 115 -7.80 3.17 12.63
N PHE A 116 -7.53 4.32 12.04
CA PHE A 116 -6.28 4.64 11.36
C PHE A 116 -5.09 4.51 12.33
N GLU A 117 -5.16 5.16 13.50
CA GLU A 117 -4.12 5.06 14.52
C GLU A 117 -4.02 3.64 15.11
N SER A 118 -5.14 2.99 15.38
CA SER A 118 -5.14 1.65 15.95
C SER A 118 -4.53 0.61 15.02
N SER A 119 -4.54 0.82 13.71
CA SER A 119 -3.90 -0.07 12.73
C SER A 119 -2.36 -0.11 12.85
N LEU A 120 -1.75 0.93 13.44
CA LEU A 120 -0.31 0.99 13.67
C LEU A 120 0.17 0.01 14.76
N ILE A 121 -0.71 -0.33 15.72
CA ILE A 121 -0.34 -1.23 16.83
C ILE A 121 -0.04 -2.66 16.32
N PRO A 122 -0.92 -3.33 15.55
CA PRO A 122 -0.61 -4.65 15.01
C PRO A 122 0.59 -4.64 14.07
N THR A 123 0.77 -3.57 13.27
CA THR A 123 1.94 -3.48 12.37
C THR A 123 3.24 -3.36 13.14
N LEU A 124 3.24 -2.62 14.23
CA LEU A 124 4.38 -2.55 15.14
C LEU A 124 4.71 -3.93 15.73
N PHE A 125 3.69 -4.69 16.19
CA PHE A 125 3.89 -6.05 16.68
C PHE A 125 4.48 -6.96 15.62
N LEU A 126 4.08 -6.84 14.34
CA LEU A 126 4.68 -7.61 13.27
C LEU A 126 6.17 -7.29 13.09
N ILE A 127 6.56 -6.02 13.13
CA ILE A 127 7.96 -5.59 12.97
C ILE A 127 8.81 -6.04 14.15
N LEU A 128 8.38 -5.76 15.38
CA LEU A 128 9.16 -6.06 16.59
C LEU A 128 9.21 -7.56 16.90
N GLY A 129 8.10 -8.27 16.70
CA GLY A 129 7.99 -9.70 17.04
C GLY A 129 8.72 -10.62 16.07
N TRP A 130 8.56 -10.41 14.76
CA TRP A 130 9.07 -11.31 13.71
C TRP A 130 10.07 -10.66 12.74
N GLY A 131 10.53 -9.44 13.02
CA GLY A 131 11.59 -8.78 12.23
C GLY A 131 12.90 -9.54 12.26
N TYR A 132 13.69 -9.48 11.18
CA TYR A 132 14.87 -10.30 11.00
C TYR A 132 16.09 -9.82 11.76
N GLN A 133 16.32 -8.52 11.88
CA GLN A 133 17.56 -7.94 12.44
C GLN A 133 17.30 -7.18 13.74
N PRO A 134 18.33 -6.94 14.58
CA PRO A 134 18.18 -6.18 15.83
C PRO A 134 17.75 -4.71 15.59
N GLU A 135 18.06 -4.14 14.41
CA GLU A 135 17.66 -2.78 14.00
C GLU A 135 16.13 -2.60 13.85
N ARG A 136 15.35 -3.69 13.94
CA ARG A 136 13.88 -3.66 13.94
C ARG A 136 13.28 -2.75 15.01
N VAL A 137 13.95 -2.60 16.15
CA VAL A 137 13.50 -1.70 17.23
C VAL A 137 13.57 -0.25 16.77
N GLN A 138 14.66 0.16 16.12
CA GLN A 138 14.84 1.50 15.59
C GLN A 138 13.81 1.78 14.45
N ALA A 139 13.58 0.80 13.58
CA ALA A 139 12.58 0.91 12.51
C ALA A 139 11.16 1.09 13.08
N GLY A 140 10.81 0.35 14.15
CA GLY A 140 9.54 0.50 14.86
C GLY A 140 9.37 1.86 15.51
N ILE A 141 10.42 2.38 16.14
CA ILE A 141 10.45 3.72 16.74
C ILE A 141 10.24 4.80 15.65
N TYR A 142 10.92 4.71 14.52
CA TYR A 142 10.72 5.65 13.42
C TYR A 142 9.28 5.64 12.92
N LEU A 143 8.71 4.46 12.68
CA LEU A 143 7.32 4.35 12.25
C LEU A 143 6.37 5.05 13.24
N LEU A 144 6.50 4.78 14.54
CA LEU A 144 5.64 5.40 15.56
C LEU A 144 5.82 6.92 15.62
N PHE A 145 7.05 7.41 15.71
CA PHE A 145 7.26 8.85 15.90
C PHE A 145 6.84 9.68 14.69
N TYR A 146 7.16 9.23 13.46
CA TYR A 146 6.73 9.95 12.26
C TYR A 146 5.21 10.00 12.13
N THR A 147 4.54 8.88 12.38
CA THR A 147 3.07 8.82 12.23
C THR A 147 2.35 9.57 13.36
N LEU A 148 2.73 9.38 14.63
CA LEU A 148 2.08 10.06 15.76
C LEU A 148 2.30 11.58 15.73
N LEU A 149 3.51 12.04 15.40
CA LEU A 149 3.78 13.48 15.31
C LEU A 149 2.89 14.15 14.26
N ALA A 150 2.56 13.46 13.18
CA ALA A 150 1.73 14.00 12.13
C ALA A 150 0.23 13.86 12.44
N SER A 151 -0.19 12.81 13.14
CA SER A 151 -1.60 12.53 13.38
C SER A 151 -2.21 13.30 14.55
N LEU A 152 -1.42 13.71 15.55
CA LEU A 152 -1.94 14.53 16.66
C LEU A 152 -2.51 15.89 16.19
N PRO A 153 -1.85 16.66 15.30
CA PRO A 153 -2.45 17.85 14.69
C PRO A 153 -3.74 17.56 13.93
N LEU A 154 -3.83 16.40 13.24
CA LEU A 154 -5.04 15.98 12.55
C LEU A 154 -6.22 15.83 13.53
N LEU A 155 -6.01 15.24 14.72
CA LEU A 155 -7.06 15.12 15.73
C LEU A 155 -7.59 16.50 16.15
N VAL A 156 -6.69 17.47 16.38
CA VAL A 156 -7.10 18.84 16.70
C VAL A 156 -7.95 19.44 15.58
N GLY A 157 -7.56 19.21 14.33
CA GLY A 157 -8.33 19.64 13.15
C GLY A 157 -9.73 19.00 13.10
N ILE A 158 -9.87 17.71 13.39
CA ILE A 158 -11.15 16.99 13.43
C ILE A 158 -12.06 17.58 14.52
N LEU A 159 -11.52 17.85 15.70
CA LEU A 159 -12.30 18.46 16.80
C LEU A 159 -12.73 19.89 16.47
N PHE A 160 -11.90 20.63 15.73
CA PHE A 160 -12.26 21.96 15.22
C PHE A 160 -13.43 21.89 14.22
N ILE A 161 -13.43 20.91 13.29
CA ILE A 161 -14.57 20.67 12.38
C ILE A 161 -15.83 20.36 13.18
N TYR A 162 -15.75 19.52 14.21
CA TYR A 162 -16.91 19.18 15.03
C TYR A 162 -17.50 20.41 15.73
N ASN A 163 -16.65 21.26 16.27
CA ASN A 163 -17.10 22.47 16.96
C ASN A 163 -17.77 23.47 16.00
N SER A 164 -17.33 23.52 14.76
CA SER A 164 -17.82 24.50 13.79
C SER A 164 -19.04 24.01 13.00
N LEU A 165 -19.06 22.75 12.56
CA LEU A 165 -20.13 22.17 11.73
C LEU A 165 -21.15 21.34 12.51
N GLY A 166 -20.85 20.95 13.76
CA GLY A 166 -21.71 20.11 14.60
C GLY A 166 -21.82 18.65 14.16
N SER A 167 -21.21 18.26 13.03
CA SER A 167 -21.23 16.89 12.51
C SER A 167 -19.88 16.49 11.94
N LEU A 168 -19.52 15.19 12.03
CA LEU A 168 -18.29 14.61 11.48
C LEU A 168 -18.57 13.57 10.38
N CYS A 169 -19.82 13.47 9.92
CA CYS A 169 -20.21 12.53 8.89
C CYS A 169 -19.64 12.94 7.54
N LEU A 170 -18.85 12.06 6.90
CA LEU A 170 -18.15 12.33 5.64
C LEU A 170 -19.05 12.84 4.51
N PHE A 171 -20.29 12.33 4.42
CA PHE A 171 -21.23 12.75 3.38
C PHE A 171 -21.90 14.11 3.66
N LEU A 172 -21.81 14.65 4.88
CA LEU A 172 -22.34 15.97 5.26
C LEU A 172 -21.26 17.07 5.24
N LEU A 173 -20.00 16.71 5.07
CA LEU A 173 -18.87 17.65 5.13
C LEU A 173 -18.64 18.47 3.87
N GLY A 174 -19.47 18.32 2.82
CA GLY A 174 -19.39 19.12 1.61
C GLY A 174 -19.85 20.57 1.82
N GLY A 175 -19.03 21.57 1.46
CA GLY A 175 -19.42 22.99 1.44
C GLY A 175 -18.94 23.86 2.59
N GLY A 176 -17.95 23.43 3.37
CA GLY A 176 -17.40 24.19 4.50
C GLY A 176 -16.37 25.28 4.16
N ASP A 177 -16.52 26.02 3.07
CA ASP A 177 -15.55 27.03 2.60
C ASP A 177 -15.21 28.15 3.60
N SER A 178 -16.05 28.37 4.61
CA SER A 178 -15.89 29.46 5.58
C SER A 178 -14.95 29.14 6.76
N LEU A 179 -14.47 27.90 6.89
CA LEU A 179 -13.79 27.42 8.09
C LEU A 179 -12.28 27.38 8.00
N VAL A 180 -11.69 27.63 6.85
CA VAL A 180 -10.33 27.17 6.58
C VAL A 180 -9.32 28.30 6.69
N GLY A 181 -8.45 28.23 7.71
CA GLY A 181 -7.17 28.94 7.74
C GLY A 181 -6.05 28.05 7.17
N GLY A 182 -4.97 28.65 6.67
CA GLY A 182 -3.82 27.90 6.12
C GLY A 182 -3.22 26.89 7.11
N LEU A 183 -3.18 27.23 8.41
CA LEU A 183 -2.69 26.33 9.46
C LEU A 183 -3.60 25.12 9.64
N PHE A 184 -4.90 25.28 9.61
CA PHE A 184 -5.86 24.20 9.68
C PHE A 184 -5.69 23.24 8.49
N TYR A 185 -5.55 23.80 7.27
CA TYR A 185 -5.28 23.01 6.06
C TYR A 185 -4.03 22.12 6.24
N VAL A 186 -2.91 22.71 6.70
CA VAL A 186 -1.67 21.96 6.93
C VAL A 186 -1.88 20.85 7.97
N CYS A 187 -2.54 21.12 9.10
CA CYS A 187 -2.83 20.12 10.12
C CYS A 187 -3.62 18.92 9.60
N MET A 188 -4.61 19.18 8.71
CA MET A 188 -5.45 18.12 8.15
C MET A 188 -4.73 17.28 7.09
N VAL A 189 -3.86 17.88 6.27
CA VAL A 189 -3.21 17.22 5.14
C VAL A 189 -1.91 16.53 5.55
N PHE A 190 -1.16 17.09 6.49
CA PHE A 190 0.19 16.67 6.84
C PHE A 190 0.26 15.20 7.30
N ALA A 191 -0.72 14.72 8.08
CA ALA A 191 -0.77 13.33 8.53
C ALA A 191 -0.81 12.34 7.37
N PHE A 192 -1.57 12.67 6.33
CA PHE A 192 -1.70 11.82 5.15
C PHE A 192 -0.48 11.91 4.24
N LEU A 193 0.21 13.04 4.20
CA LEU A 193 1.47 13.20 3.47
C LEU A 193 2.63 12.45 4.13
N VAL A 194 2.58 12.22 5.43
CA VAL A 194 3.54 11.38 6.14
C VAL A 194 3.23 9.90 5.91
N SER A 195 1.98 9.49 5.97
CA SER A 195 1.57 8.10 5.71
C SER A 195 1.72 7.70 4.24
N MET A 196 1.44 8.62 3.28
CA MET A 196 1.88 8.53 1.89
C MET A 196 3.24 9.20 1.75
N PRO A 197 4.36 8.47 1.80
CA PRO A 197 5.69 9.01 2.06
C PRO A 197 6.08 10.11 1.05
N MET A 198 5.76 11.35 1.39
CA MET A 198 6.22 12.50 0.62
C MET A 198 7.73 12.68 0.83
N PHE A 199 8.42 13.20 -0.17
CA PHE A 199 9.83 13.57 -0.04
C PHE A 199 10.07 14.44 1.21
N MET A 200 11.18 14.27 1.89
CA MET A 200 11.60 14.75 3.21
C MET A 200 11.07 13.92 4.40
N VAL A 201 9.84 13.43 4.39
CA VAL A 201 9.26 12.63 5.50
C VAL A 201 9.16 11.14 5.19
N HIS A 202 9.82 10.68 4.12
CA HIS A 202 9.74 9.29 3.64
C HIS A 202 10.73 8.31 4.30
N LEU A 203 11.69 8.78 5.10
CA LEU A 203 12.81 7.94 5.58
C LEU A 203 12.40 6.78 6.50
N TRP A 204 11.24 6.89 7.15
CA TRP A 204 10.69 5.81 7.95
C TRP A 204 10.29 4.58 7.13
N LEU A 205 9.90 4.78 5.87
CA LEU A 205 9.37 3.71 5.03
C LEU A 205 10.44 2.70 4.60
N PRO A 206 11.62 3.08 4.04
CA PRO A 206 12.65 2.11 3.71
C PRO A 206 13.15 1.34 4.94
N SER A 207 13.33 2.01 6.10
CA SER A 207 13.77 1.35 7.32
C SER A 207 12.75 0.33 7.82
N ALA A 208 11.45 0.69 7.82
CA ALA A 208 10.38 -0.21 8.21
C ALA A 208 10.27 -1.43 7.28
N HIS A 209 10.37 -1.24 5.94
CA HIS A 209 10.28 -2.35 4.98
C HIS A 209 11.46 -3.32 5.01
N VAL A 210 12.66 -2.81 5.22
CA VAL A 210 13.87 -3.63 5.24
C VAL A 210 13.85 -4.58 6.44
N GLU A 211 13.44 -4.08 7.61
CA GLU A 211 13.45 -4.85 8.85
C GLU A 211 12.18 -5.68 9.10
N ALA A 212 11.08 -5.33 8.45
CA ALA A 212 9.83 -6.07 8.60
C ALA A 212 9.94 -7.51 8.07
N PRO A 213 9.21 -8.48 8.70
CA PRO A 213 8.96 -9.78 8.09
C PRO A 213 8.18 -9.61 6.79
N VAL A 214 8.09 -10.65 5.98
CA VAL A 214 7.38 -10.58 4.67
C VAL A 214 5.97 -10.06 4.82
N ALA A 215 5.22 -10.60 5.77
CA ALA A 215 3.85 -10.15 6.04
C ALA A 215 3.82 -8.65 6.37
N GLY A 216 4.74 -8.15 7.21
CA GLY A 216 4.84 -6.73 7.54
C GLY A 216 5.14 -5.86 6.32
N SER A 217 6.10 -6.26 5.47
CA SER A 217 6.41 -5.50 4.24
C SER A 217 5.27 -5.52 3.22
N MET A 218 4.52 -6.65 3.10
CA MET A 218 3.35 -6.75 2.22
C MET A 218 2.24 -5.78 2.63
N ILE A 219 1.89 -5.73 3.92
CA ILE A 219 0.79 -4.88 4.38
C ILE A 219 1.19 -3.39 4.37
N LEU A 220 2.43 -3.06 4.73
CA LEU A 220 2.95 -1.70 4.65
C LEU A 220 2.84 -1.17 3.21
N ALA A 221 3.37 -1.91 2.23
CA ALA A 221 3.32 -1.52 0.83
C ALA A 221 1.90 -1.62 0.24
N GLY A 222 1.17 -2.66 0.57
CA GLY A 222 -0.11 -2.98 -0.04
C GLY A 222 -1.25 -2.10 0.43
N VAL A 223 -1.35 -1.79 1.72
CA VAL A 223 -2.54 -1.17 2.31
C VAL A 223 -2.22 0.09 3.12
N LEU A 224 -1.21 0.08 4.00
CA LEU A 224 -0.97 1.21 4.90
C LEU A 224 -0.65 2.52 4.14
N LEU A 225 0.13 2.45 3.06
CA LEU A 225 0.36 3.62 2.20
C LEU A 225 -0.94 4.16 1.60
N LYS A 226 -1.91 3.29 1.31
CA LYS A 226 -3.20 3.67 0.70
C LYS A 226 -4.17 4.28 1.70
N LEU A 227 -3.98 4.02 3.01
CA LEU A 227 -4.72 4.74 4.05
C LEU A 227 -4.51 6.25 3.97
N GLY A 228 -3.29 6.69 3.68
CA GLY A 228 -3.00 8.11 3.47
C GLY A 228 -3.73 8.68 2.26
N GLY A 229 -3.71 7.98 1.12
CA GLY A 229 -4.43 8.41 -0.09
C GLY A 229 -5.95 8.42 0.11
N TYR A 230 -6.48 7.40 0.78
CA TYR A 230 -7.89 7.37 1.15
C TYR A 230 -8.27 8.54 2.06
N GLY A 231 -7.43 8.83 3.07
CA GLY A 231 -7.65 9.96 3.97
C GLY A 231 -7.65 11.31 3.25
N LEU A 232 -6.71 11.53 2.30
CA LEU A 232 -6.72 12.72 1.46
C LEU A 232 -8.01 12.84 0.65
N LEU A 233 -8.44 11.77 -0.03
CA LEU A 233 -9.67 11.77 -0.82
C LEU A 233 -10.91 12.06 0.03
N ARG A 234 -10.94 11.67 1.33
CA ARG A 234 -12.05 11.93 2.25
C ARG A 234 -12.05 13.34 2.85
N VAL A 235 -10.89 13.94 2.99
CA VAL A 235 -10.75 15.26 3.63
C VAL A 235 -10.81 16.39 2.60
N PHE A 236 -10.44 16.18 1.35
CA PHE A 236 -10.46 17.21 0.31
C PHE A 236 -11.82 17.89 0.07
N PRO A 237 -12.98 17.23 0.16
CA PRO A 237 -14.25 17.95 0.03
C PRO A 237 -14.44 19.11 1.02
N VAL A 238 -13.80 19.01 2.20
CA VAL A 238 -13.79 20.07 3.23
C VAL A 238 -12.77 21.16 2.92
N LEU A 239 -11.66 20.79 2.25
CA LEU A 239 -10.48 21.65 2.06
C LEU A 239 -10.35 22.19 0.63
N PHE A 240 -11.39 22.12 -0.19
CA PHE A 240 -11.31 22.37 -1.63
C PHE A 240 -10.70 23.73 -1.99
N SER A 241 -11.15 24.81 -1.35
CA SER A 241 -10.71 26.18 -1.63
C SER A 241 -9.20 26.39 -1.37
N PHE A 242 -8.71 25.88 -0.22
CA PHE A 242 -7.28 25.95 0.13
C PHE A 242 -6.44 24.91 -0.58
N GLY A 243 -7.02 23.75 -0.91
CA GLY A 243 -6.36 22.73 -1.74
C GLY A 243 -5.91 23.30 -3.08
N PHE A 244 -6.69 24.19 -3.67
CA PHE A 244 -6.35 24.84 -4.92
C PHE A 244 -5.15 25.82 -4.78
N SER A 245 -5.09 26.60 -3.71
CA SER A 245 -4.03 27.57 -3.48
C SER A 245 -2.71 26.95 -3.05
N PHE A 246 -2.74 25.98 -2.12
CA PHE A 246 -1.55 25.30 -1.61
C PHE A 246 -1.14 24.08 -2.43
N GLY A 247 -1.97 23.60 -3.36
CA GLY A 247 -1.69 22.45 -4.20
C GLY A 247 -0.37 22.53 -4.95
N ILE A 248 -0.01 23.73 -5.42
CA ILE A 248 1.26 23.96 -6.16
C ILE A 248 2.50 23.53 -5.34
N VAL A 249 2.51 23.81 -4.04
CA VAL A 249 3.64 23.47 -3.16
C VAL A 249 3.77 21.96 -3.03
N TRP A 250 2.66 21.28 -2.80
CA TRP A 250 2.66 19.83 -2.62
C TRP A 250 2.95 19.07 -3.91
N VAL A 251 2.41 19.53 -5.05
CA VAL A 251 2.73 18.97 -6.36
C VAL A 251 4.20 19.11 -6.70
N ALA A 252 4.77 20.31 -6.50
CA ALA A 252 6.18 20.53 -6.75
C ALA A 252 7.07 19.65 -5.86
N LEU A 253 6.82 19.62 -4.55
CA LEU A 253 7.60 18.82 -3.61
C LEU A 253 7.49 17.32 -3.89
N SER A 254 6.29 16.83 -4.20
CA SER A 254 6.09 15.40 -4.46
C SER A 254 6.77 14.95 -5.74
N LEU A 255 6.60 15.67 -6.85
CA LEU A 255 7.15 15.26 -8.15
C LEU A 255 8.67 15.40 -8.23
N VAL A 256 9.22 16.55 -7.79
CA VAL A 256 10.67 16.74 -7.74
C VAL A 256 11.30 15.75 -6.76
N GLY A 257 10.68 15.55 -5.60
CA GLY A 257 11.11 14.54 -4.63
C GLY A 257 11.05 13.12 -5.19
N GLY A 258 10.01 12.77 -5.94
CA GLY A 258 9.89 11.48 -6.62
C GLY A 258 11.00 11.24 -7.63
N LEU A 259 11.41 12.29 -8.36
CA LEU A 259 12.54 12.23 -9.27
C LEU A 259 13.85 11.94 -8.52
N PHE A 260 14.15 12.65 -7.42
CA PHE A 260 15.34 12.38 -6.62
C PHE A 260 15.33 10.96 -6.05
N VAL A 261 14.20 10.49 -5.54
CA VAL A 261 14.06 9.13 -5.02
C VAL A 261 14.29 8.10 -6.11
N SER A 262 13.81 8.32 -7.33
CA SER A 262 14.05 7.41 -8.46
C SER A 262 15.53 7.31 -8.83
N LEU A 263 16.29 8.40 -8.71
CA LEU A 263 17.75 8.40 -8.85
C LEU A 263 18.44 7.62 -7.71
N PHE A 264 17.93 7.74 -6.47
CA PHE A 264 18.45 6.96 -5.34
C PHE A 264 18.21 5.47 -5.52
N CYS A 265 17.09 5.05 -6.14
CA CYS A 265 16.83 3.65 -6.47
C CYS A 265 17.96 3.03 -7.31
N MET A 266 18.53 3.76 -8.26
CA MET A 266 19.61 3.27 -9.12
C MET A 266 20.92 2.95 -8.37
N ARG A 267 21.09 3.48 -7.16
CA ARG A 267 22.30 3.28 -6.34
C ARG A 267 22.10 2.28 -5.21
N GLN A 268 20.90 1.73 -5.05
CA GLN A 268 20.61 0.77 -3.99
C GLN A 268 21.24 -0.59 -4.30
N THR A 269 21.85 -1.18 -3.28
CA THR A 269 22.47 -2.51 -3.35
C THR A 269 21.59 -3.61 -2.78
N ASP A 270 20.57 -3.27 -1.98
CA ASP A 270 19.64 -4.19 -1.37
C ASP A 270 18.31 -4.24 -2.13
N LEU A 271 17.79 -5.46 -2.41
CA LEU A 271 16.52 -5.68 -3.09
C LEU A 271 15.33 -5.05 -2.34
N LYS A 272 15.23 -5.25 -1.03
CA LYS A 272 14.12 -4.72 -0.23
C LYS A 272 14.13 -3.20 -0.19
N SER A 273 15.29 -2.57 -0.04
CA SER A 273 15.39 -1.10 -0.06
C SER A 273 15.04 -0.52 -1.43
N LEU A 274 15.47 -1.17 -2.52
CA LEU A 274 15.15 -0.74 -3.87
C LEU A 274 13.63 -0.77 -4.12
N ILE A 275 12.94 -1.86 -3.74
CA ILE A 275 11.48 -1.97 -3.87
C ILE A 275 10.79 -0.93 -2.97
N ALA A 276 11.30 -0.66 -1.76
CA ALA A 276 10.74 0.34 -0.87
C ALA A 276 10.86 1.77 -1.44
N TYR A 277 12.00 2.15 -1.98
CA TYR A 277 12.16 3.46 -2.63
C TYR A 277 11.34 3.58 -3.92
N SER A 278 11.17 2.50 -4.69
CA SER A 278 10.29 2.52 -5.86
C SER A 278 8.84 2.83 -5.49
N SER A 279 8.37 2.35 -4.32
CA SER A 279 7.04 2.69 -3.83
C SER A 279 6.89 4.18 -3.50
N VAL A 280 7.94 4.84 -2.98
CA VAL A 280 7.94 6.30 -2.75
C VAL A 280 7.82 7.05 -4.07
N ALA A 281 8.53 6.63 -5.12
CA ALA A 281 8.47 7.25 -6.44
C ALA A 281 7.06 7.15 -7.06
N HIS A 282 6.40 5.99 -7.01
CA HIS A 282 5.03 5.85 -7.50
C HIS A 282 4.01 6.63 -6.65
N MET A 283 4.17 6.62 -5.31
CA MET A 283 3.26 7.38 -4.43
C MET A 283 3.43 8.90 -4.58
N SER A 284 4.60 9.38 -5.00
CA SER A 284 4.78 10.80 -5.32
C SER A 284 3.89 11.27 -6.48
N MET A 285 3.71 10.42 -7.52
CA MET A 285 2.78 10.69 -8.62
C MET A 285 1.32 10.66 -8.14
N VAL A 286 0.97 9.74 -7.25
CA VAL A 286 -0.38 9.67 -6.65
C VAL A 286 -0.69 10.96 -5.86
N ILE A 287 0.25 11.43 -5.02
CA ILE A 287 0.09 12.69 -4.28
C ILE A 287 -0.11 13.84 -5.27
N GLY A 288 0.76 13.95 -6.29
CA GLY A 288 0.62 14.97 -7.33
C GLY A 288 -0.76 14.94 -7.99
N GLY A 289 -1.24 13.76 -8.39
CA GLY A 289 -2.55 13.60 -9.02
C GLY A 289 -3.74 13.98 -8.12
N ILE A 290 -3.71 13.60 -6.84
CA ILE A 290 -4.77 13.99 -5.88
C ILE A 290 -4.77 15.51 -5.68
N MET A 291 -3.59 16.14 -5.57
CA MET A 291 -3.45 17.58 -5.33
C MET A 291 -3.87 18.46 -6.51
N THR A 292 -3.96 17.91 -7.73
CA THR A 292 -4.50 18.65 -8.88
C THR A 292 -6.01 18.89 -8.79
N LEU A 293 -6.74 18.13 -7.95
CA LEU A 293 -8.18 18.14 -7.77
C LEU A 293 -8.98 17.96 -9.09
N ASN A 294 -8.33 17.43 -10.12
CA ASN A 294 -8.98 17.11 -11.40
C ASN A 294 -9.60 15.72 -11.33
N TYR A 295 -10.73 15.53 -12.05
CA TYR A 295 -11.41 14.23 -12.15
C TYR A 295 -10.45 13.09 -12.52
N TRP A 296 -9.69 13.24 -13.61
CA TRP A 296 -8.71 12.25 -14.05
C TRP A 296 -7.60 12.01 -13.00
N GLY A 297 -7.17 13.05 -12.29
CA GLY A 297 -6.16 12.94 -11.25
C GLY A 297 -6.63 12.10 -10.08
N VAL A 298 -7.86 12.30 -9.64
CA VAL A 298 -8.47 11.59 -8.52
C VAL A 298 -8.75 10.12 -8.89
N CYS A 299 -9.36 9.85 -10.03
CA CYS A 299 -9.67 8.49 -10.48
C CYS A 299 -8.42 7.67 -10.75
N SER A 300 -7.44 8.24 -11.44
CA SER A 300 -6.19 7.55 -11.77
C SER A 300 -5.30 7.34 -10.54
N SER A 301 -5.37 8.25 -9.54
CA SER A 301 -4.69 8.05 -8.26
C SER A 301 -5.22 6.82 -7.53
N PHE A 302 -6.54 6.63 -7.51
CA PHE A 302 -7.16 5.44 -6.93
C PHE A 302 -6.77 4.16 -7.71
N ALA A 303 -6.82 4.20 -9.04
CA ALA A 303 -6.41 3.07 -9.88
C ALA A 303 -4.94 2.68 -9.59
N LEU A 304 -4.03 3.66 -9.51
CA LEU A 304 -2.63 3.40 -9.20
C LEU A 304 -2.44 2.91 -7.76
N MET A 305 -3.20 3.41 -6.78
CA MET A 305 -3.13 2.89 -5.40
C MET A 305 -3.46 1.40 -5.35
N VAL A 306 -4.52 0.94 -6.01
CA VAL A 306 -4.90 -0.48 -6.04
C VAL A 306 -3.85 -1.31 -6.79
N ALA A 307 -3.45 -0.86 -7.96
CA ALA A 307 -2.49 -1.55 -8.81
C ALA A 307 -1.11 -1.70 -8.14
N HIS A 308 -0.57 -0.60 -7.62
CA HIS A 308 0.70 -0.62 -6.88
C HIS A 308 0.60 -1.48 -5.61
N GLY A 309 -0.56 -1.54 -4.94
CA GLY A 309 -0.77 -2.39 -3.78
C GLY A 309 -0.49 -3.87 -4.08
N LEU A 310 -1.03 -4.38 -5.18
CA LEU A 310 -0.83 -5.77 -5.61
C LEU A 310 0.58 -6.00 -6.16
N CYS A 311 1.10 -5.07 -6.95
CA CYS A 311 2.41 -5.22 -7.58
C CYS A 311 3.55 -5.19 -6.55
N SER A 312 3.58 -4.19 -5.67
CA SER A 312 4.65 -4.04 -4.67
C SER A 312 4.65 -5.16 -3.64
N SER A 313 3.47 -5.60 -3.16
CA SER A 313 3.39 -6.76 -2.27
C SER A 313 3.91 -8.03 -2.92
N GLY A 314 3.63 -8.25 -4.23
CA GLY A 314 4.19 -9.36 -5.00
C GLY A 314 5.71 -9.31 -5.14
N LEU A 315 6.29 -8.12 -5.39
CA LEU A 315 7.74 -7.93 -5.45
C LEU A 315 8.41 -8.19 -4.08
N PHE A 316 7.79 -7.77 -2.96
CA PHE A 316 8.30 -8.12 -1.63
C PHE A 316 8.24 -9.63 -1.36
N CYS A 317 7.22 -10.34 -1.85
CA CYS A 317 7.18 -11.80 -1.79
C CYS A 317 8.34 -12.42 -2.57
N LEU A 318 8.61 -11.96 -3.80
CA LEU A 318 9.73 -12.44 -4.61
C LEU A 318 11.08 -12.21 -3.92
N SER A 319 11.29 -11.01 -3.37
CA SER A 319 12.51 -10.69 -2.64
C SER A 319 12.70 -11.55 -1.38
N ASN A 320 11.60 -11.98 -0.74
CA ASN A 320 11.67 -12.91 0.37
C ASN A 320 11.95 -14.34 -0.08
N ILE A 321 11.34 -14.79 -1.17
CA ILE A 321 11.61 -16.11 -1.75
C ILE A 321 13.10 -16.27 -2.06
N SER A 322 13.75 -15.23 -2.59
CA SER A 322 15.22 -15.24 -2.76
C SER A 322 15.96 -15.20 -1.44
N TYR A 323 15.52 -14.39 -0.47
CA TYR A 323 16.13 -14.30 0.86
C TYR A 323 16.08 -15.62 1.63
N GLU A 324 14.98 -16.36 1.61
CA GLU A 324 14.85 -17.66 2.28
C GLU A 324 15.83 -18.70 1.73
N ARG A 325 16.27 -18.56 0.47
CA ARG A 325 17.21 -19.49 -0.18
C ARG A 325 18.67 -19.10 0.00
N PHE A 326 18.99 -17.81 -0.09
CA PHE A 326 20.36 -17.31 -0.10
C PHE A 326 20.79 -16.68 1.24
N GLY A 327 19.86 -16.42 2.15
CA GLY A 327 20.14 -15.78 3.43
C GLY A 327 20.60 -14.31 3.32
N SER A 328 20.61 -13.74 2.12
CA SER A 328 21.05 -12.36 1.88
C SER A 328 20.06 -11.57 1.03
N ARG A 329 20.00 -10.24 1.27
CA ARG A 329 19.16 -9.29 0.52
C ARG A 329 19.94 -8.54 -0.56
N SER A 330 21.28 -8.68 -0.56
CA SER A 330 22.13 -7.90 -1.47
C SER A 330 22.00 -8.36 -2.92
N LEU A 331 21.92 -7.41 -3.85
CA LEU A 331 21.91 -7.66 -5.30
C LEU A 331 23.18 -8.40 -5.76
N LEU A 332 24.31 -8.16 -5.08
CA LEU A 332 25.59 -8.78 -5.44
C LEU A 332 25.59 -10.30 -5.23
N VAL A 333 24.89 -10.80 -4.21
CA VAL A 333 24.75 -12.24 -3.95
C VAL A 333 23.62 -12.84 -4.79
N ASN A 334 22.54 -12.11 -4.97
CA ASN A 334 21.37 -12.53 -5.75
C ASN A 334 21.56 -12.26 -7.25
N LYS A 335 22.60 -12.86 -7.87
CA LYS A 335 22.88 -12.78 -9.30
C LYS A 335 22.62 -14.11 -10.00
N GLY A 336 22.25 -14.06 -11.29
CA GLY A 336 22.13 -15.26 -12.12
C GLY A 336 21.01 -16.20 -11.70
N LEU A 337 19.94 -15.68 -11.07
CA LEU A 337 18.83 -16.50 -10.56
C LEU A 337 18.12 -17.29 -11.68
N ILE A 338 18.20 -16.84 -12.94
CA ILE A 338 17.63 -17.54 -14.09
C ILE A 338 18.22 -18.94 -14.25
N ASN A 339 19.49 -19.14 -13.90
CA ASN A 339 20.15 -20.43 -14.00
C ASN A 339 19.78 -21.39 -12.86
N LEU A 340 19.45 -20.84 -11.68
CA LEU A 340 19.07 -21.60 -10.50
C LEU A 340 17.58 -21.89 -10.42
N MET A 341 16.75 -20.91 -10.80
CA MET A 341 15.29 -20.97 -10.68
C MET A 341 14.60 -20.38 -11.92
N PRO A 342 14.67 -21.05 -13.09
CA PRO A 342 14.14 -20.48 -14.35
C PRO A 342 12.64 -20.20 -14.32
N SER A 343 11.85 -21.03 -13.66
CA SER A 343 10.41 -20.82 -13.49
C SER A 343 10.08 -19.59 -12.62
N MET A 344 10.89 -19.28 -11.61
CA MET A 344 10.73 -18.06 -10.81
C MET A 344 11.16 -16.81 -11.56
N ALA A 345 12.13 -16.90 -12.47
CA ALA A 345 12.56 -15.79 -13.30
C ALA A 345 11.44 -15.21 -14.15
N MET A 346 10.51 -16.06 -14.62
CA MET A 346 9.30 -15.61 -15.32
C MET A 346 8.43 -14.70 -14.42
N TRP A 347 8.23 -15.06 -13.17
CA TRP A 347 7.45 -14.24 -12.22
C TRP A 347 8.14 -12.94 -11.86
N TRP A 348 9.48 -12.97 -11.74
CA TRP A 348 10.27 -11.75 -11.61
C TRP A 348 10.03 -10.80 -12.77
N PHE A 349 10.04 -11.33 -14.02
CA PHE A 349 9.77 -10.54 -15.21
C PHE A 349 8.35 -9.98 -15.20
N LEU A 350 7.33 -10.81 -14.96
CA LEU A 350 5.92 -10.38 -15.01
C LEU A 350 5.61 -9.28 -13.97
N LEU A 351 6.06 -9.44 -12.73
CA LEU A 351 5.81 -8.43 -11.69
C LEU A 351 6.68 -7.18 -11.87
N SER A 352 7.94 -7.30 -12.34
CA SER A 352 8.75 -6.12 -12.67
C SER A 352 8.19 -5.36 -13.87
N ALA A 353 7.68 -6.05 -14.88
CA ALA A 353 7.01 -5.45 -16.03
C ALA A 353 5.74 -4.69 -15.60
N CYS A 354 4.93 -5.26 -14.68
CA CYS A 354 3.79 -4.55 -14.11
C CYS A 354 4.21 -3.30 -13.32
N ASN A 355 5.33 -3.36 -12.59
CA ASN A 355 5.85 -2.20 -11.85
C ASN A 355 6.39 -1.10 -12.78
N MET A 356 6.87 -1.46 -13.96
CA MET A 356 7.31 -0.56 -15.02
C MET A 356 6.13 0.00 -15.83
N ALA A 357 4.89 -0.35 -15.48
CA ALA A 357 3.68 0.01 -16.22
C ALA A 357 3.66 -0.53 -17.66
N ALA A 358 4.18 -1.74 -17.89
CA ALA A 358 4.06 -2.38 -19.19
C ALA A 358 2.61 -2.81 -19.48
N PRO A 359 2.13 -2.72 -20.74
CA PRO A 359 0.82 -3.24 -21.12
C PRO A 359 0.81 -4.79 -21.10
N PRO A 360 -0.30 -5.46 -20.75
CA PRO A 360 -1.53 -4.93 -20.15
C PRO A 360 -1.41 -4.91 -18.62
N SER A 361 -1.36 -3.76 -17.99
CA SER A 361 -1.36 -3.67 -16.53
C SER A 361 -2.21 -2.49 -16.04
N LEU A 362 -2.84 -2.66 -14.88
CA LEU A 362 -3.61 -1.60 -14.26
C LEU A 362 -2.70 -0.40 -13.87
N ASN A 363 -1.42 -0.64 -13.59
CA ASN A 363 -0.43 0.42 -13.34
C ASN A 363 -0.34 1.37 -14.53
N LEU A 364 -0.30 0.86 -15.75
CA LEU A 364 -0.25 1.68 -16.97
C LEU A 364 -1.45 2.63 -17.06
N LEU A 365 -2.64 2.11 -16.79
CA LEU A 365 -3.87 2.93 -16.81
C LEU A 365 -3.78 4.05 -15.77
N GLY A 366 -3.35 3.74 -14.54
CA GLY A 366 -3.15 4.74 -13.50
C GLY A 366 -2.11 5.79 -13.88
N GLU A 367 -0.96 5.38 -14.42
CA GLU A 367 0.10 6.31 -14.84
C GLU A 367 -0.34 7.22 -15.99
N ILE A 368 -0.99 6.70 -17.03
CA ILE A 368 -1.50 7.52 -18.15
C ILE A 368 -2.47 8.59 -17.65
N GLY A 369 -3.41 8.20 -16.78
CA GLY A 369 -4.37 9.16 -16.23
C GLY A 369 -3.72 10.19 -15.32
N LEU A 370 -2.69 9.82 -14.53
CA LEU A 370 -1.94 10.78 -13.72
C LEU A 370 -1.10 11.72 -14.57
N LEU A 371 -0.41 11.21 -15.59
CA LEU A 371 0.36 12.05 -16.51
C LEU A 371 -0.54 13.06 -17.22
N SER A 372 -1.69 12.62 -17.72
CA SER A 372 -2.65 13.51 -18.39
C SER A 372 -3.20 14.59 -17.44
N SER A 373 -3.52 14.25 -16.18
CA SER A 373 -4.04 15.20 -15.20
C SER A 373 -2.98 16.23 -14.76
N LEU A 374 -1.74 15.82 -14.58
CA LEU A 374 -0.64 16.70 -14.19
C LEU A 374 -0.23 17.65 -15.32
N VAL A 375 -0.16 17.16 -16.55
CA VAL A 375 0.14 18.00 -17.72
C VAL A 375 -1.00 19.00 -18.01
N SER A 376 -2.26 18.60 -17.85
CA SER A 376 -3.40 19.51 -17.99
C SER A 376 -3.41 20.61 -16.92
N TRP A 377 -2.90 20.33 -15.72
CA TRP A 377 -2.80 21.31 -14.65
C TRP A 377 -1.67 22.31 -14.92
N SER A 378 -0.50 21.85 -15.38
CA SER A 378 0.63 22.71 -15.74
C SER A 378 1.58 21.98 -16.72
N TRP A 379 1.72 22.55 -17.92
CA TRP A 379 2.61 21.95 -18.93
C TRP A 379 4.09 21.94 -18.54
N CYS A 380 4.53 22.84 -17.65
CA CYS A 380 5.90 22.85 -17.13
C CYS A 380 6.28 21.59 -16.39
N LEU A 381 5.31 20.87 -15.79
CA LEU A 381 5.54 19.61 -15.10
C LEU A 381 5.98 18.50 -16.06
N MET A 382 5.74 18.65 -17.35
CA MET A 382 6.10 17.64 -18.36
C MET A 382 7.60 17.28 -18.28
N PHE A 383 8.49 18.26 -18.04
CA PHE A 383 9.91 17.97 -17.88
C PHE A 383 10.21 17.01 -16.73
N VAL A 384 9.62 17.24 -15.57
CA VAL A 384 9.83 16.39 -14.40
C VAL A 384 9.23 15.00 -14.63
N LEU A 385 8.05 14.95 -15.25
CA LEU A 385 7.34 13.69 -15.51
C LEU A 385 8.07 12.79 -16.52
N ILE A 386 8.71 13.37 -17.56
CA ILE A 386 9.53 12.62 -18.52
C ILE A 386 10.68 11.91 -17.80
N PHE A 387 11.41 12.62 -16.95
CA PHE A 387 12.53 12.02 -16.21
C PHE A 387 12.02 11.01 -15.17
N LEU A 388 10.92 11.30 -14.48
CA LEU A 388 10.37 10.40 -13.49
C LEU A 388 9.92 9.07 -14.12
N SER A 389 9.20 9.10 -15.25
CA SER A 389 8.78 7.90 -15.97
C SER A 389 9.96 7.13 -16.57
N PHE A 390 10.97 7.83 -17.08
CA PHE A 390 12.19 7.20 -17.60
C PHE A 390 12.94 6.46 -16.48
N PHE A 391 13.18 7.12 -15.35
CA PHE A 391 13.89 6.50 -14.23
C PHE A 391 13.07 5.40 -13.56
N SER A 392 11.73 5.47 -13.56
CA SER A 392 10.89 4.37 -13.07
C SER A 392 11.11 3.10 -13.88
N ALA A 393 11.19 3.21 -15.19
CA ALA A 393 11.54 2.08 -16.07
C ALA A 393 13.00 1.62 -15.84
N ALA A 394 13.93 2.56 -15.72
CA ALA A 394 15.35 2.25 -15.56
C ALA A 394 15.64 1.44 -14.30
N TYR A 395 15.14 1.85 -13.11
CA TYR A 395 15.42 1.11 -11.88
C TYR A 395 14.71 -0.26 -11.82
N THR A 396 13.54 -0.41 -12.44
CA THR A 396 12.87 -1.72 -12.50
C THR A 396 13.63 -2.68 -13.39
N LEU A 397 14.11 -2.23 -14.55
CA LEU A 397 14.98 -3.02 -15.43
C LEU A 397 16.32 -3.32 -14.77
N TYR A 398 16.90 -2.35 -14.03
CA TYR A 398 18.10 -2.56 -13.24
C TYR A 398 17.90 -3.69 -12.21
N MET A 399 16.82 -3.64 -11.42
CA MET A 399 16.49 -4.69 -10.46
C MET A 399 16.38 -6.06 -11.12
N TYR A 400 15.67 -6.16 -12.25
CA TYR A 400 15.47 -7.41 -12.97
C TYR A 400 16.78 -7.93 -13.58
N SER A 401 17.52 -7.08 -14.30
CA SER A 401 18.75 -7.50 -14.99
C SER A 401 19.83 -7.96 -14.02
N TYR A 402 20.04 -7.23 -12.92
CA TYR A 402 21.06 -7.62 -11.95
C TYR A 402 20.70 -8.88 -11.16
N SER A 403 19.43 -9.09 -10.86
CA SER A 403 19.02 -10.30 -10.13
C SER A 403 18.97 -11.54 -11.00
N GLN A 404 18.52 -11.42 -12.25
CA GLN A 404 18.25 -12.60 -13.09
C GLN A 404 19.43 -12.98 -13.99
N HIS A 405 20.17 -12.00 -14.50
CA HIS A 405 21.28 -12.24 -15.42
C HIS A 405 22.63 -12.23 -14.70
N GLY A 406 23.66 -12.73 -15.41
CA GLY A 406 25.04 -12.81 -14.95
C GLY A 406 25.45 -14.18 -14.42
N SER A 407 26.70 -14.26 -13.97
CA SER A 407 27.24 -15.48 -13.34
C SER A 407 26.72 -15.63 -11.93
N ILE A 408 26.41 -16.86 -11.54
CA ILE A 408 26.01 -17.19 -10.16
C ILE A 408 27.15 -16.81 -9.20
N TYR A 409 26.78 -16.34 -8.01
CA TYR A 409 27.75 -16.06 -6.96
C TYR A 409 28.48 -17.35 -6.54
N SER A 410 29.80 -17.31 -6.50
CA SER A 410 30.65 -18.48 -6.26
C SER A 410 30.44 -19.18 -4.91
N GLY A 411 29.85 -18.51 -3.93
CA GLY A 411 29.51 -19.10 -2.63
C GLY A 411 28.18 -19.86 -2.59
N VAL A 412 27.44 -19.90 -3.70
CA VAL A 412 26.15 -20.62 -3.79
C VAL A 412 26.35 -21.91 -4.57
N TYR A 413 26.21 -23.05 -3.88
CA TYR A 413 26.40 -24.37 -4.51
C TYR A 413 25.10 -25.02 -4.97
N SER A 414 24.00 -24.83 -4.23
CA SER A 414 22.69 -25.41 -4.55
C SER A 414 21.57 -24.51 -4.07
N CYS A 415 20.44 -24.56 -4.78
CA CYS A 415 19.23 -23.83 -4.45
C CYS A 415 18.02 -24.74 -4.60
N SER A 416 17.09 -24.71 -3.67
CA SER A 416 15.81 -25.41 -3.82
C SER A 416 14.97 -24.73 -4.90
N LEU A 417 14.34 -25.53 -5.74
CA LEU A 417 13.38 -25.04 -6.72
C LEU A 417 12.16 -24.40 -6.02
N GLY A 418 11.35 -23.66 -6.78
CA GLY A 418 10.12 -23.04 -6.28
C GLY A 418 9.10 -24.07 -5.83
N TYR A 419 8.43 -23.80 -4.72
CA TYR A 419 7.32 -24.61 -4.21
C TYR A 419 6.00 -24.19 -4.89
N VAL A 420 5.05 -25.14 -5.01
CA VAL A 420 3.71 -24.85 -5.59
C VAL A 420 3.01 -23.70 -4.88
N ARG A 421 3.14 -23.60 -3.56
CA ARG A 421 2.60 -22.51 -2.75
C ARG A 421 3.14 -21.14 -3.19
N GLU A 422 4.44 -21.03 -3.48
CA GLU A 422 5.08 -19.79 -3.91
C GLU A 422 4.57 -19.34 -5.28
N PHE A 423 4.41 -20.28 -6.21
CA PHE A 423 3.82 -19.99 -7.52
C PHE A 423 2.36 -19.56 -7.42
N LEU A 424 1.57 -20.22 -6.58
CA LEU A 424 0.19 -19.84 -6.31
C LEU A 424 0.11 -18.42 -5.74
N LEU A 425 0.98 -18.10 -4.77
CA LEU A 425 1.04 -16.78 -4.15
C LEU A 425 1.34 -15.69 -5.20
N LEU A 426 2.31 -15.90 -6.07
CA LEU A 426 2.67 -14.94 -7.12
C LEU A 426 1.56 -14.80 -8.17
N PHE A 427 0.91 -15.92 -8.55
CA PHE A 427 -0.24 -15.89 -9.43
C PHE A 427 -1.40 -15.07 -8.84
N LEU A 428 -1.69 -15.22 -7.56
CA LEU A 428 -2.76 -14.47 -6.87
C LEU A 428 -2.45 -12.96 -6.72
N HIS A 429 -1.19 -12.53 -6.86
CA HIS A 429 -0.85 -11.11 -6.99
C HIS A 429 -1.01 -10.60 -8.43
N TRP A 430 -0.51 -11.35 -9.38
CA TRP A 430 -0.47 -10.94 -10.80
C TRP A 430 -1.83 -11.02 -11.48
N PHE A 431 -2.63 -12.06 -11.21
CA PHE A 431 -3.90 -12.30 -11.87
C PHE A 431 -4.93 -11.18 -11.63
N PRO A 432 -5.22 -10.74 -10.38
CA PRO A 432 -6.15 -9.65 -10.16
C PRO A 432 -5.70 -8.34 -10.80
N LEU A 433 -4.41 -8.06 -10.79
CA LEU A 433 -3.84 -6.85 -11.36
C LEU A 433 -4.14 -6.71 -12.87
N ASN A 434 -4.04 -7.81 -13.62
CA ASN A 434 -4.33 -7.80 -15.06
C ASN A 434 -5.82 -8.01 -15.36
N LEU A 435 -6.57 -8.66 -14.47
CA LEU A 435 -8.00 -8.89 -14.66
C LEU A 435 -8.82 -7.61 -14.47
N ILE A 436 -8.47 -6.77 -13.50
CA ILE A 436 -9.19 -5.51 -13.21
C ILE A 436 -9.16 -4.56 -14.41
N ILE A 437 -8.13 -4.63 -15.26
CA ILE A 437 -8.08 -3.80 -16.47
C ILE A 437 -9.23 -4.09 -17.46
N LEU A 438 -9.79 -5.30 -17.44
CA LEU A 438 -10.94 -5.64 -18.27
C LEU A 438 -12.22 -4.92 -17.84
N LYS A 439 -12.24 -4.40 -16.61
CA LYS A 439 -13.37 -3.67 -16.04
C LYS A 439 -12.92 -2.35 -15.42
N VAL A 440 -12.44 -1.47 -16.29
CA VAL A 440 -11.89 -0.15 -15.94
C VAL A 440 -12.91 0.72 -15.21
N ASP A 441 -14.20 0.55 -15.48
CA ASP A 441 -15.30 1.32 -14.88
C ASP A 441 -15.25 1.36 -13.35
N VAL A 442 -14.81 0.26 -12.72
CA VAL A 442 -14.68 0.17 -11.25
C VAL A 442 -13.61 1.11 -10.70
N THR A 443 -12.60 1.43 -11.48
CA THR A 443 -11.45 2.23 -11.02
C THR A 443 -11.48 3.68 -11.53
N VAL A 444 -12.23 3.98 -12.60
CA VAL A 444 -12.18 5.28 -13.27
C VAL A 444 -13.50 6.05 -13.21
N PHE A 445 -14.66 5.39 -13.25
CA PHE A 445 -15.96 6.06 -13.32
C PHE A 445 -16.73 6.07 -11.98
N TRP A 446 -16.13 6.58 -10.91
CA TRP A 446 -16.76 6.59 -9.58
C TRP A 446 -16.95 7.99 -8.97
N VAL A 447 -16.54 9.05 -9.67
CA VAL A 447 -16.72 10.45 -9.29
C VAL A 447 -17.78 11.10 -10.13
#